data_e401749cfebb02d0d9927563bdb15336
#
_entry.id   e401749cfebb02d0d9927563bdb15336
#
_cell.length_a   1.000
_cell.length_b   1.000
_cell.length_c   1.000
_cell.angle_alpha   90.00
_cell.angle_beta   90.00
_cell.angle_gamma   90.00
#
_symmetry.space_group_name_H-M   'P 1'
#
loop_
_entity.id
_entity.type
_entity.pdbx_description
1 polymer ?
#
loop_
_entity_poly.entity_id
_entity_poly.type
_entity_poly.pdbx_seq_one_letter_code
_entity_poly.pdbx_strand_id
1 'polypeptide(L)'
;MDQLLGSNGQYSRFPLPVFLESMQRLGLRRLDFVPQVPHFFCGYRGHADVAPLRAALQGADLQVSVLTPPPYRCSLTAPAGEQRDATIGYYDSCIRLAAELDCHRLVLSAAGACWDLPPQELTEHAAAMLTHLCHTAQVEGVKLLLAPVMGAETPLIAEAPVLNTARQLSQMLAWVDSPALGVCLDTNVMSANGDTVADWLSLFPGRIGLVRLCDGNWHGWRAWGDGVLPVDRYLCQLTEGGDRKSTRLNSSHPLSSRMPSSA
;
A
#
# COMPACT_ATOMS: atom_id res chain seq x y z
N MET A 1 7.94 -18.56 5.64
CA MET A 1 6.60 -18.12 5.18
C MET A 1 6.02 -16.98 6.04
N ASP A 2 6.46 -16.76 7.26
CA ASP A 2 5.88 -15.74 8.15
C ASP A 2 6.05 -14.27 7.69
N GLN A 3 6.80 -14.02 6.63
CA GLN A 3 7.01 -12.68 6.08
C GLN A 3 6.12 -12.35 4.86
N LEU A 4 5.44 -13.35 4.30
CA LEU A 4 4.57 -13.15 3.14
C LEU A 4 3.17 -12.76 3.59
N LEU A 5 2.59 -11.80 2.87
CA LEU A 5 1.22 -11.34 3.07
C LEU A 5 0.37 -11.73 1.86
N GLY A 6 -0.80 -12.30 2.11
CA GLY A 6 -1.82 -12.45 1.10
C GLY A 6 -2.63 -11.16 0.92
N SER A 7 -3.12 -10.86 -0.27
CA SER A 7 -3.97 -9.70 -0.49
C SER A 7 -5.31 -10.06 -1.11
N ASN A 8 -6.37 -9.44 -0.61
CA ASN A 8 -7.72 -9.61 -1.16
C ASN A 8 -8.02 -8.68 -2.35
N GLY A 9 -7.11 -7.79 -2.73
CA GLY A 9 -7.30 -6.86 -3.84
C GLY A 9 -7.66 -7.54 -5.16
N GLN A 10 -7.05 -8.70 -5.44
CA GLN A 10 -7.31 -9.49 -6.64
C GLN A 10 -8.61 -10.31 -6.56
N TYR A 11 -9.19 -10.43 -5.37
CA TYR A 11 -10.44 -11.16 -5.12
C TYR A 11 -11.67 -10.24 -5.13
N SER A 12 -11.57 -9.03 -5.65
CA SER A 12 -12.64 -8.02 -5.66
C SER A 12 -13.94 -8.47 -6.34
N ARG A 13 -13.90 -9.55 -7.13
CA ARG A 13 -15.08 -10.16 -7.80
C ARG A 13 -15.54 -11.46 -7.12
N PHE A 14 -14.96 -11.82 -6.00
CA PHE A 14 -15.30 -13.03 -5.24
C PHE A 14 -15.75 -12.65 -3.82
N PRO A 15 -16.63 -13.41 -3.19
CA PRO A 15 -17.01 -13.17 -1.80
C PRO A 15 -15.85 -13.44 -0.83
N LEU A 16 -15.86 -12.78 0.32
CA LEU A 16 -14.81 -12.89 1.34
C LEU A 16 -14.44 -14.34 1.70
N PRO A 17 -15.37 -15.30 1.89
CA PRO A 17 -15.02 -16.68 2.23
C PRO A 17 -14.10 -17.35 1.20
N VAL A 18 -14.29 -17.10 -0.09
CA VAL A 18 -13.43 -17.63 -1.17
C VAL A 18 -11.99 -17.15 -1.03
N PHE A 19 -11.81 -15.87 -0.68
CA PHE A 19 -10.49 -15.32 -0.40
C PHE A 19 -9.86 -15.99 0.82
N LEU A 20 -10.58 -16.07 1.95
CA LEU A 20 -10.07 -16.66 3.19
C LEU A 20 -9.65 -18.12 2.98
N GLU A 21 -10.48 -18.93 2.33
CA GLU A 21 -10.17 -20.32 1.99
C GLU A 21 -8.93 -20.43 1.10
N SER A 22 -8.78 -19.50 0.13
CA SER A 22 -7.58 -19.47 -0.72
C SER A 22 -6.31 -19.17 0.08
N MET A 23 -6.37 -18.27 1.06
CA MET A 23 -5.23 -17.96 1.92
C MET A 23 -4.85 -19.15 2.81
N GLN A 24 -5.83 -19.85 3.38
CA GLN A 24 -5.60 -21.08 4.14
C GLN A 24 -4.94 -22.17 3.30
N ARG A 25 -5.44 -22.39 2.08
CA ARG A 25 -4.88 -23.36 1.12
C ARG A 25 -3.44 -23.04 0.72
N LEU A 26 -3.07 -21.75 0.65
CA LEU A 26 -1.70 -21.29 0.39
C LEU A 26 -0.80 -21.30 1.63
N GLY A 27 -1.33 -21.64 2.81
CA GLY A 27 -0.59 -21.61 4.06
C GLY A 27 -0.19 -20.21 4.53
N LEU A 28 -0.87 -19.18 4.05
CA LEU A 28 -0.66 -17.78 4.46
C LEU A 28 -1.48 -17.49 5.71
N ARG A 29 -0.89 -16.76 6.66
CA ARG A 29 -1.56 -16.36 7.92
C ARG A 29 -1.70 -14.87 8.08
N ARG A 30 -1.01 -14.08 7.25
CA ARG A 30 -0.96 -12.62 7.34
C ARG A 30 -1.49 -12.00 6.06
N LEU A 31 -2.20 -10.88 6.23
CA LEU A 31 -2.89 -10.21 5.14
C LEU A 31 -2.43 -8.75 4.99
N ASP A 32 -2.29 -8.33 3.73
CA ASP A 32 -2.44 -6.95 3.28
C ASP A 32 -3.90 -6.79 2.83
N PHE A 33 -4.74 -6.26 3.72
CA PHE A 33 -6.17 -6.22 3.51
C PHE A 33 -6.61 -4.91 2.85
N VAL A 34 -7.37 -5.03 1.77
CA VAL A 34 -7.97 -3.92 1.03
C VAL A 34 -9.42 -3.78 1.49
N PRO A 35 -9.78 -2.71 2.24
CA PRO A 35 -11.12 -2.50 2.77
C PRO A 35 -12.04 -1.92 1.68
N GLN A 36 -12.53 -2.80 0.81
CA GLN A 36 -13.46 -2.46 -0.26
C GLN A 36 -14.53 -3.55 -0.42
N VAL A 37 -15.68 -3.15 -0.95
CA VAL A 37 -16.73 -4.10 -1.35
C VAL A 37 -16.20 -5.05 -2.45
N PRO A 38 -16.61 -6.34 -2.46
CA PRO A 38 -17.65 -6.95 -1.63
C PRO A 38 -17.16 -7.43 -0.25
N HIS A 39 -15.88 -7.27 0.11
CA HIS A 39 -15.30 -7.85 1.32
C HIS A 39 -15.60 -7.02 2.57
N PHE A 40 -15.48 -5.70 2.48
CA PHE A 40 -15.73 -4.79 3.59
C PHE A 40 -15.99 -3.38 3.07
N PHE A 41 -16.89 -2.64 3.71
CA PHE A 41 -17.14 -1.24 3.37
C PHE A 41 -16.37 -0.31 4.30
N CYS A 42 -15.59 0.60 3.70
CA CYS A 42 -14.98 1.73 4.39
C CYS A 42 -15.13 3.00 3.53
N GLY A 43 -15.57 4.08 4.12
CA GLY A 43 -15.84 5.34 3.44
C GLY A 43 -15.57 6.55 4.33
N TYR A 44 -15.77 7.76 3.80
CA TYR A 44 -15.47 9.01 4.48
C TYR A 44 -16.36 9.31 5.71
N ARG A 45 -17.47 8.62 5.87
CA ARG A 45 -18.38 8.73 7.03
C ARG A 45 -18.20 7.63 8.06
N GLY A 46 -17.28 6.70 7.85
CA GLY A 46 -17.05 5.55 8.70
C GLY A 46 -16.95 4.26 7.91
N HIS A 47 -16.96 3.15 8.62
CA HIS A 47 -16.89 1.81 8.06
C HIS A 47 -18.02 0.92 8.60
N ALA A 48 -18.19 -0.24 7.97
CA ALA A 48 -19.14 -1.26 8.41
C ALA A 48 -18.73 -1.81 9.81
N ASP A 49 -19.66 -2.53 10.46
CA ASP A 49 -19.34 -3.24 11.70
C ASP A 49 -18.19 -4.23 11.48
N VAL A 50 -17.15 -4.11 12.31
CA VAL A 50 -15.92 -4.92 12.22
C VAL A 50 -16.10 -6.32 12.81
N ALA A 51 -17.08 -6.53 13.68
CA ALA A 51 -17.24 -7.80 14.39
C ALA A 51 -17.41 -9.01 13.46
N PRO A 52 -18.22 -8.97 12.38
CA PRO A 52 -18.34 -10.07 11.44
C PRO A 52 -17.01 -10.37 10.69
N LEU A 53 -16.28 -9.34 10.28
CA LEU A 53 -14.99 -9.49 9.62
C LEU A 53 -13.97 -10.12 10.57
N ARG A 54 -13.89 -9.62 11.81
CA ARG A 54 -12.99 -10.16 12.83
C ARG A 54 -13.29 -11.65 13.12
N ALA A 55 -14.55 -12.01 13.26
CA ALA A 55 -14.96 -13.42 13.46
C ALA A 55 -14.55 -14.30 12.28
N ALA A 56 -14.74 -13.83 11.04
CA ALA A 56 -14.35 -14.57 9.84
C ALA A 56 -12.82 -14.75 9.74
N LEU A 57 -12.03 -13.73 10.06
CA LEU A 57 -10.57 -13.79 10.08
C LEU A 57 -10.06 -14.74 11.16
N GLN A 58 -10.63 -14.67 12.37
CA GLN A 58 -10.28 -15.57 13.47
C GLN A 58 -10.63 -17.02 13.15
N GLY A 59 -11.81 -17.28 12.58
CA GLY A 59 -12.22 -18.62 12.14
C GLY A 59 -11.32 -19.21 11.06
N ALA A 60 -10.64 -18.36 10.28
CA ALA A 60 -9.69 -18.77 9.25
C ALA A 60 -8.21 -18.79 9.72
N ASP A 61 -7.92 -18.46 10.98
CA ASP A 61 -6.54 -18.28 11.53
C ASP A 61 -5.72 -17.27 10.72
N LEU A 62 -6.36 -16.14 10.35
CA LEU A 62 -5.78 -15.06 9.56
C LEU A 62 -5.73 -13.75 10.35
N GLN A 63 -4.65 -12.97 10.16
CA GLN A 63 -4.44 -11.67 10.79
C GLN A 63 -4.17 -10.60 9.73
N VAL A 64 -4.82 -9.45 9.87
CA VAL A 64 -4.48 -8.26 9.06
C VAL A 64 -3.19 -7.65 9.61
N SER A 65 -2.15 -7.63 8.81
CA SER A 65 -0.85 -7.04 9.17
C SER A 65 -0.63 -5.68 8.55
N VAL A 66 -1.30 -5.41 7.44
CA VAL A 66 -1.29 -4.14 6.73
C VAL A 66 -2.69 -3.88 6.21
N LEU A 67 -3.17 -2.65 6.31
CA LEU A 67 -4.38 -2.17 5.66
C LEU A 67 -3.97 -1.32 4.45
N THR A 68 -4.51 -1.63 3.28
CA THR A 68 -4.26 -0.88 2.04
C THR A 68 -5.59 -0.36 1.49
N PRO A 69 -6.08 0.79 1.98
CA PRO A 69 -7.29 1.39 1.43
C PRO A 69 -7.04 1.84 -0.02
N PRO A 70 -7.95 1.53 -0.94
CA PRO A 70 -7.85 2.02 -2.31
C PRO A 70 -8.00 3.56 -2.31
N PRO A 71 -7.11 4.29 -3.00
CA PRO A 71 -7.13 5.76 -2.96
C PRO A 71 -8.35 6.36 -3.66
N TYR A 72 -8.88 5.70 -4.69
CA TYR A 72 -10.00 6.14 -5.51
C TYR A 72 -10.02 7.66 -5.77
N ARG A 73 -11.01 8.36 -5.17
CA ARG A 73 -11.22 9.80 -5.28
C ARG A 73 -10.70 10.58 -4.07
N CYS A 74 -10.03 9.90 -3.15
CA CYS A 74 -9.49 10.47 -1.91
C CYS A 74 -8.00 10.73 -2.06
N SER A 75 -7.64 11.78 -2.81
CA SER A 75 -6.24 12.13 -3.05
C SER A 75 -5.63 12.88 -1.87
N LEU A 76 -4.40 12.50 -1.48
CA LEU A 76 -3.61 13.24 -0.49
C LEU A 76 -3.34 14.69 -0.90
N THR A 77 -3.41 14.99 -2.20
CA THR A 77 -3.16 16.32 -2.76
C THR A 77 -4.41 17.19 -2.86
N ALA A 78 -5.55 16.75 -2.30
CA ALA A 78 -6.80 17.49 -2.39
C ALA A 78 -6.67 18.92 -1.83
N PRO A 79 -7.13 19.95 -2.57
CA PRO A 79 -7.13 21.33 -2.10
C PRO A 79 -8.10 21.51 -0.93
N ALA A 80 -7.96 22.62 -0.20
CA ALA A 80 -8.87 22.95 0.90
C ALA A 80 -10.34 22.99 0.42
N GLY A 81 -11.25 22.49 1.28
CA GLY A 81 -12.68 22.41 1.02
C GLY A 81 -13.23 20.98 1.17
N GLU A 82 -14.44 20.75 0.66
CA GLU A 82 -15.19 19.50 0.85
C GLU A 82 -14.42 18.24 0.41
N GLN A 83 -13.64 18.32 -0.67
CA GLN A 83 -12.86 17.20 -1.15
C GLN A 83 -11.77 16.80 -0.15
N ARG A 84 -11.08 17.79 0.45
CA ARG A 84 -10.10 17.55 1.50
C ARG A 84 -10.74 16.97 2.74
N ASP A 85 -11.87 17.53 3.18
CA ASP A 85 -12.58 17.06 4.37
C ASP A 85 -13.07 15.62 4.19
N ALA A 86 -13.59 15.28 3.00
CA ALA A 86 -13.96 13.91 2.67
C ALA A 86 -12.76 12.97 2.64
N THR A 87 -11.59 13.43 2.15
CA THR A 87 -10.35 12.64 2.14
C THR A 87 -9.84 12.40 3.56
N ILE A 88 -9.85 13.43 4.42
CA ILE A 88 -9.52 13.30 5.84
C ILE A 88 -10.46 12.28 6.50
N GLY A 89 -11.77 12.45 6.35
CA GLY A 89 -12.76 11.53 6.92
C GLY A 89 -12.57 10.08 6.45
N TYR A 90 -12.20 9.88 5.19
CA TYR A 90 -11.92 8.55 4.65
C TYR A 90 -10.69 7.91 5.31
N TYR A 91 -9.55 8.60 5.33
CA TYR A 91 -8.34 8.04 5.92
C TYR A 91 -8.41 7.92 7.44
N ASP A 92 -9.07 8.84 8.13
CA ASP A 92 -9.35 8.70 9.57
C ASP A 92 -10.22 7.46 9.87
N SER A 93 -11.21 7.18 9.00
CA SER A 93 -11.99 5.94 9.10
C SER A 93 -11.14 4.69 8.85
N CYS A 94 -10.21 4.75 7.90
CA CYS A 94 -9.28 3.65 7.64
C CYS A 94 -8.27 3.44 8.79
N ILE A 95 -7.80 4.52 9.42
CA ILE A 95 -6.88 4.44 10.58
C ILE A 95 -7.60 3.79 11.76
N ARG A 96 -8.83 4.21 12.08
CA ARG A 96 -9.65 3.58 13.12
C ARG A 96 -9.94 2.11 12.82
N LEU A 97 -10.32 1.80 11.58
CA LEU A 97 -10.51 0.41 11.14
C LEU A 97 -9.25 -0.44 11.34
N ALA A 98 -8.06 0.12 11.04
CA ALA A 98 -6.80 -0.58 11.27
C ALA A 98 -6.61 -0.88 12.76
N ALA A 99 -6.82 0.10 13.64
CA ALA A 99 -6.74 -0.08 15.09
C ALA A 99 -7.75 -1.14 15.60
N GLU A 100 -8.99 -1.09 15.12
CA GLU A 100 -10.02 -2.07 15.48
C GLU A 100 -9.71 -3.49 15.00
N LEU A 101 -8.94 -3.65 13.91
CA LEU A 101 -8.47 -4.93 13.42
C LEU A 101 -7.13 -5.38 14.04
N ASP A 102 -6.63 -4.66 15.04
CA ASP A 102 -5.31 -4.89 15.64
C ASP A 102 -4.18 -4.82 14.60
N CYS A 103 -4.37 -3.99 13.60
CA CYS A 103 -3.45 -3.76 12.49
C CYS A 103 -2.71 -2.43 12.68
N HIS A 104 -1.40 -2.48 12.83
CA HIS A 104 -0.58 -1.30 13.14
C HIS A 104 0.06 -0.64 11.91
N ARG A 105 -0.40 -0.95 10.69
CA ARG A 105 0.14 -0.37 9.46
C ARG A 105 -0.95 -0.08 8.44
N LEU A 106 -0.87 1.09 7.83
CA LEU A 106 -1.77 1.53 6.78
C LEU A 106 -0.97 2.12 5.63
N VAL A 107 -1.18 1.62 4.40
CA VAL A 107 -0.56 2.17 3.19
C VAL A 107 -1.44 3.27 2.62
N LEU A 108 -0.83 4.36 2.19
CA LEU A 108 -1.48 5.45 1.47
C LEU A 108 -0.58 5.97 0.36
N SER A 109 -1.16 6.67 -0.63
CA SER A 109 -0.42 7.20 -1.78
C SER A 109 -1.06 8.48 -2.30
N ALA A 110 -0.35 9.21 -3.17
CA ALA A 110 -0.87 10.39 -3.85
C ALA A 110 -1.69 10.08 -5.12
N ALA A 111 -2.03 8.82 -5.37
CA ALA A 111 -2.83 8.45 -6.54
C ALA A 111 -4.15 9.24 -6.61
N GLY A 112 -4.56 9.56 -7.83
CA GLY A 112 -5.77 10.35 -8.07
C GLY A 112 -5.59 11.87 -7.90
N ALA A 113 -4.34 12.37 -7.87
CA ALA A 113 -4.05 13.81 -7.86
C ALA A 113 -4.60 14.51 -9.11
N CYS A 114 -5.04 15.76 -8.95
CA CYS A 114 -5.38 16.62 -10.07
C CYS A 114 -4.11 17.02 -10.85
N TRP A 115 -4.25 17.25 -12.15
CA TRP A 115 -3.14 17.59 -13.04
C TRP A 115 -3.11 19.07 -13.44
N ASP A 116 -4.06 19.83 -12.95
CA ASP A 116 -4.26 21.26 -13.24
C ASP A 116 -3.57 22.19 -12.23
N LEU A 117 -2.98 21.63 -11.15
CA LEU A 117 -2.23 22.37 -10.15
C LEU A 117 -0.72 22.19 -10.31
N PRO A 118 0.08 23.22 -9.96
CA PRO A 118 1.53 23.08 -9.95
C PRO A 118 2.00 21.97 -8.98
N PRO A 119 3.05 21.20 -9.33
CA PRO A 119 3.57 20.15 -8.45
C PRO A 119 3.94 20.61 -7.04
N GLN A 120 4.42 21.83 -6.91
CA GLN A 120 4.73 22.41 -5.61
C GLN A 120 3.48 22.52 -4.72
N GLU A 121 2.40 23.06 -5.25
CA GLU A 121 1.12 23.24 -4.54
C GLU A 121 0.54 21.87 -4.14
N LEU A 122 0.57 20.89 -5.04
CA LEU A 122 0.16 19.52 -4.74
C LEU A 122 0.99 18.89 -3.61
N THR A 123 2.29 19.18 -3.58
CA THR A 123 3.19 18.70 -2.53
C THR A 123 2.88 19.35 -1.17
N GLU A 124 2.57 20.66 -1.17
CA GLU A 124 2.15 21.41 0.03
C GLU A 124 0.83 20.86 0.59
N HIS A 125 -0.14 20.60 -0.30
CA HIS A 125 -1.40 19.96 0.09
C HIS A 125 -1.18 18.58 0.70
N ALA A 126 -0.34 17.75 0.08
CA ALA A 126 -0.01 16.43 0.59
C ALA A 126 0.69 16.49 1.97
N ALA A 127 1.62 17.43 2.16
CA ALA A 127 2.30 17.62 3.43
C ALA A 127 1.33 17.99 4.56
N ALA A 128 0.43 18.94 4.29
CA ALA A 128 -0.58 19.36 5.27
C ALA A 128 -1.58 18.21 5.58
N MET A 129 -1.96 17.40 4.58
CA MET A 129 -2.81 16.24 4.77
C MET A 129 -2.11 15.18 5.62
N LEU A 130 -0.88 14.81 5.25
CA LEU A 130 -0.09 13.82 5.97
C LEU A 130 0.19 14.22 7.42
N THR A 131 0.44 15.50 7.68
CA THR A 131 0.61 16.01 9.05
C THR A 131 -0.63 15.74 9.90
N HIS A 132 -1.83 16.02 9.38
CA HIS A 132 -3.08 15.71 10.05
C HIS A 132 -3.24 14.20 10.29
N LEU A 133 -3.10 13.40 9.24
CA LEU A 133 -3.27 11.94 9.32
C LEU A 133 -2.26 11.27 10.25
N CYS A 134 -1.02 11.77 10.29
CA CYS A 134 -0.01 11.28 11.22
C CYS A 134 -0.39 11.53 12.69
N HIS A 135 -1.05 12.65 12.98
CA HIS A 135 -1.57 12.91 14.33
C HIS A 135 -2.63 11.86 14.72
N THR A 136 -3.64 11.65 13.89
CA THR A 136 -4.65 10.61 14.11
C THR A 136 -3.99 9.22 14.26
N ALA A 137 -3.04 8.89 13.38
CA ALA A 137 -2.36 7.60 13.39
C ALA A 137 -1.54 7.37 14.67
N GLN A 138 -0.90 8.41 15.22
CA GLN A 138 -0.20 8.33 16.51
C GLN A 138 -1.14 8.01 17.67
N VAL A 139 -2.31 8.64 17.70
CA VAL A 139 -3.32 8.40 18.74
C VAL A 139 -3.82 6.94 18.67
N GLU A 140 -4.05 6.43 17.48
CA GLU A 140 -4.58 5.08 17.25
C GLU A 140 -3.48 3.98 17.23
N GLY A 141 -2.21 4.34 17.42
CA GLY A 141 -1.09 3.37 17.40
C GLY A 141 -0.81 2.76 16.03
N VAL A 142 -1.19 3.45 14.94
CA VAL A 142 -1.03 3.02 13.55
C VAL A 142 0.14 3.75 12.90
N LYS A 143 0.94 3.04 12.10
CA LYS A 143 2.00 3.62 11.27
C LYS A 143 1.52 3.76 9.83
N LEU A 144 1.60 4.96 9.29
CA LEU A 144 1.32 5.26 7.90
C LEU A 144 2.53 4.92 7.03
N LEU A 145 2.29 4.27 5.89
CA LEU A 145 3.32 3.89 4.93
C LEU A 145 3.02 4.57 3.60
N LEU A 146 3.77 5.61 3.27
CA LEU A 146 3.63 6.33 2.02
C LEU A 146 4.22 5.50 0.87
N ALA A 147 3.38 5.13 -0.09
CA ALA A 147 3.78 4.42 -1.30
C ALA A 147 4.04 5.41 -2.45
N PRO A 148 5.04 5.13 -3.31
CA PRO A 148 5.23 5.88 -4.53
C PRO A 148 4.11 5.59 -5.53
N VAL A 149 3.91 6.50 -6.47
CA VAL A 149 2.95 6.35 -7.56
C VAL A 149 3.63 6.53 -8.91
N MET A 150 3.00 6.03 -9.98
CA MET A 150 3.50 6.20 -11.34
C MET A 150 3.50 7.68 -11.73
N GLY A 151 4.67 8.19 -12.11
CA GLY A 151 4.85 9.57 -12.57
C GLY A 151 4.48 9.76 -14.03
N ALA A 152 4.44 11.03 -14.46
CA ALA A 152 4.07 11.43 -15.81
C ALA A 152 5.04 10.93 -16.89
N GLU A 153 6.31 10.74 -16.53
CA GLU A 153 7.37 10.37 -17.48
C GLU A 153 7.49 8.85 -17.67
N THR A 154 6.68 8.07 -16.97
CA THR A 154 6.68 6.62 -17.14
C THR A 154 5.90 6.22 -18.40
N PRO A 155 6.27 5.10 -19.06
CA PRO A 155 5.49 4.58 -20.20
C PRO A 155 4.15 3.97 -19.76
N LEU A 156 3.88 3.93 -18.47
CA LEU A 156 2.67 3.40 -17.87
C LEU A 156 1.65 4.52 -17.60
N ILE A 157 0.46 4.14 -17.13
CA ILE A 157 -0.57 5.12 -16.78
C ILE A 157 -0.09 5.91 -15.57
N ALA A 158 0.10 7.21 -15.75
CA ALA A 158 0.46 8.13 -14.69
C ALA A 158 -0.68 8.26 -13.67
N GLU A 159 -0.33 8.22 -12.37
CA GLU A 159 -1.29 8.29 -11.26
C GLU A 159 -1.29 9.65 -10.57
N ALA A 160 -0.11 10.28 -10.49
CA ALA A 160 0.05 11.62 -9.93
C ALA A 160 1.33 12.29 -10.44
N PRO A 161 1.39 13.64 -10.49
CA PRO A 161 2.60 14.38 -10.87
C PRO A 161 3.61 14.54 -9.73
N VAL A 162 3.32 14.05 -8.52
CA VAL A 162 4.15 14.19 -7.31
C VAL A 162 4.22 12.89 -6.52
N LEU A 163 5.23 12.77 -5.65
CA LEU A 163 5.47 11.61 -4.78
C LEU A 163 5.71 10.31 -5.57
N ASN A 164 6.50 10.43 -6.63
CA ASN A 164 6.83 9.34 -7.54
C ASN A 164 8.14 8.64 -7.15
N THR A 165 9.17 9.41 -6.80
CA THR A 165 10.52 8.90 -6.56
C THR A 165 10.87 8.80 -5.08
N ALA A 166 11.85 7.95 -4.74
CA ALA A 166 12.40 7.83 -3.40
C ALA A 166 12.84 9.19 -2.84
N ARG A 167 13.46 10.04 -3.67
CA ARG A 167 13.88 11.38 -3.26
C ARG A 167 12.70 12.26 -2.85
N GLN A 168 11.62 12.28 -3.63
CA GLN A 168 10.41 13.06 -3.29
C GLN A 168 9.76 12.56 -2.01
N LEU A 169 9.68 11.23 -1.83
CA LEU A 169 9.16 10.65 -0.60
C LEU A 169 10.04 11.00 0.61
N SER A 170 11.37 10.95 0.46
CA SER A 170 12.30 11.33 1.53
C SER A 170 12.15 12.80 1.94
N GLN A 171 11.99 13.70 0.98
CA GLN A 171 11.69 15.11 1.25
C GLN A 171 10.36 15.28 1.98
N MET A 172 9.33 14.53 1.58
CA MET A 172 8.02 14.55 2.24
C MET A 172 8.11 14.05 3.69
N LEU A 173 8.84 12.95 3.94
CA LEU A 173 9.05 12.44 5.30
C LEU A 173 9.78 13.46 6.18
N ALA A 174 10.76 14.17 5.62
CA ALA A 174 11.48 15.23 6.33
C ALA A 174 10.60 16.45 6.60
N TRP A 175 9.69 16.78 5.68
CA TRP A 175 8.76 17.90 5.85
C TRP A 175 7.70 17.64 6.93
N VAL A 176 7.09 16.45 6.90
CA VAL A 176 6.06 16.07 7.88
C VAL A 176 6.67 15.77 9.26
N ASP A 177 7.91 15.30 9.29
CA ASP A 177 8.71 14.99 10.49
C ASP A 177 7.93 14.22 11.57
N SER A 178 7.29 13.12 11.19
CA SER A 178 6.51 12.29 12.10
C SER A 178 7.09 10.90 12.26
N PRO A 179 7.18 10.36 13.50
CA PRO A 179 7.56 8.97 13.72
C PRO A 179 6.48 7.97 13.23
N ALA A 180 5.24 8.42 13.07
CA ALA A 180 4.15 7.60 12.53
C ALA A 180 4.20 7.46 11.01
N LEU A 181 5.10 8.18 10.29
CA LEU A 181 5.21 8.10 8.84
C LEU A 181 6.43 7.27 8.45
N GLY A 182 6.23 6.25 7.65
CA GLY A 182 7.25 5.45 6.97
C GLY A 182 6.92 5.33 5.49
N VAL A 183 7.54 4.36 4.81
CA VAL A 183 7.33 4.14 3.37
C VAL A 183 6.97 2.69 3.06
N CYS A 184 6.22 2.51 1.96
CA CYS A 184 5.99 1.25 1.29
C CYS A 184 6.77 1.24 -0.03
N LEU A 185 7.69 0.31 -0.20
CA LEU A 185 8.40 0.10 -1.47
C LEU A 185 7.57 -0.79 -2.39
N ASP A 186 7.27 -0.34 -3.60
CA ASP A 186 6.74 -1.15 -4.69
C ASP A 186 7.80 -1.24 -5.80
N THR A 187 8.26 -2.43 -6.11
CA THR A 187 9.40 -2.63 -7.01
C THR A 187 9.09 -2.28 -8.46
N ASN A 188 7.82 -2.41 -8.89
CA ASN A 188 7.43 -2.01 -10.24
C ASN A 188 7.36 -0.48 -10.36
N VAL A 189 6.73 0.19 -9.39
CA VAL A 189 6.66 1.66 -9.35
C VAL A 189 8.04 2.28 -9.19
N MET A 190 8.86 1.73 -8.30
CA MET A 190 10.27 2.12 -8.12
C MET A 190 11.03 2.08 -9.44
N SER A 191 10.97 0.93 -10.13
CA SER A 191 11.70 0.73 -11.39
C SER A 191 11.18 1.64 -12.50
N ALA A 192 9.85 1.82 -12.60
CA ALA A 192 9.24 2.66 -13.61
C ALA A 192 9.64 4.15 -13.46
N ASN A 193 9.79 4.62 -12.23
CA ASN A 193 10.23 6.00 -11.92
C ASN A 193 11.76 6.15 -11.92
N GLY A 194 12.53 5.13 -12.26
CA GLY A 194 13.99 5.17 -12.41
C GLY A 194 14.79 5.05 -11.12
N ASP A 195 14.14 4.72 -10.00
CA ASP A 195 14.82 4.47 -8.72
C ASP A 195 15.37 3.05 -8.65
N THR A 196 16.32 2.82 -7.74
CA THR A 196 16.89 1.51 -7.44
C THR A 196 16.63 1.10 -5.99
N VAL A 197 16.75 -0.20 -5.68
CA VAL A 197 16.69 -0.71 -4.30
C VAL A 197 17.74 -0.03 -3.42
N ALA A 198 18.93 0.26 -3.96
CA ALA A 198 20.01 0.93 -3.22
C ALA A 198 19.63 2.37 -2.81
N ASP A 199 18.93 3.11 -3.68
CA ASP A 199 18.41 4.44 -3.36
C ASP A 199 17.44 4.37 -2.19
N TRP A 200 16.51 3.42 -2.23
CA TRP A 200 15.52 3.23 -1.17
C TRP A 200 16.15 2.83 0.16
N LEU A 201 17.09 1.89 0.17
CA LEU A 201 17.80 1.48 1.40
C LEU A 201 18.61 2.63 2.01
N SER A 202 19.22 3.46 1.14
CA SER A 202 20.01 4.62 1.57
C SER A 202 19.14 5.75 2.15
N LEU A 203 17.99 6.05 1.51
CA LEU A 203 17.13 7.17 1.90
C LEU A 203 16.20 6.85 3.07
N PHE A 204 15.88 5.57 3.30
CA PHE A 204 14.89 5.15 4.30
C PHE A 204 15.41 4.12 5.29
N PRO A 205 16.57 4.34 5.97
CA PRO A 205 17.09 3.40 6.94
C PRO A 205 16.07 3.17 8.07
N GLY A 206 15.61 1.90 8.23
CA GLY A 206 14.63 1.53 9.25
C GLY A 206 13.21 2.08 9.06
N ARG A 207 12.92 2.75 7.94
CA ARG A 207 11.61 3.36 7.65
C ARG A 207 10.78 2.62 6.61
N ILE A 208 11.32 1.61 5.93
CA ILE A 208 10.56 0.77 5.00
C ILE A 208 9.72 -0.21 5.83
N GLY A 209 8.42 0.02 5.87
CA GLY A 209 7.48 -0.79 6.66
C GLY A 209 6.81 -1.91 5.88
N LEU A 210 6.83 -1.85 4.55
CA LEU A 210 6.29 -2.84 3.63
C LEU A 210 7.08 -2.84 2.33
N VAL A 211 7.30 -4.01 1.78
CA VAL A 211 7.83 -4.19 0.42
C VAL A 211 6.81 -4.97 -0.40
N ARG A 212 6.41 -4.43 -1.54
CA ARG A 212 5.65 -5.10 -2.59
C ARG A 212 6.61 -5.53 -3.68
N LEU A 213 6.92 -6.81 -3.70
CA LEU A 213 7.69 -7.42 -4.78
C LEU A 213 6.76 -7.67 -5.95
N CYS A 214 6.79 -6.78 -6.92
CA CYS A 214 6.00 -6.84 -8.14
C CYS A 214 6.92 -7.05 -9.32
N ASP A 215 6.54 -7.93 -10.24
CA ASP A 215 7.11 -7.98 -11.57
C ASP A 215 6.29 -7.10 -12.52
N GLY A 216 6.86 -6.70 -13.63
CA GLY A 216 6.20 -5.81 -14.58
C GLY A 216 6.94 -5.66 -15.90
N ASN A 217 6.30 -4.98 -16.82
CA ASN A 217 6.86 -4.56 -18.11
C ASN A 217 6.20 -3.26 -18.58
N TRP A 218 6.42 -2.86 -19.83
CA TRP A 218 5.85 -1.66 -20.46
C TRP A 218 4.32 -1.60 -20.49
N HIS A 219 3.64 -2.69 -20.17
CA HIS A 219 2.18 -2.80 -20.10
C HIS A 219 1.64 -2.86 -18.67
N GLY A 220 2.50 -2.67 -17.65
CA GLY A 220 2.12 -2.68 -16.22
C GLY A 220 2.56 -3.94 -15.48
N TRP A 221 1.89 -4.21 -14.39
CA TRP A 221 2.18 -5.35 -13.51
C TRP A 221 1.99 -6.69 -14.19
N ARG A 222 2.89 -7.62 -13.90
CA ARG A 222 2.86 -9.02 -14.36
C ARG A 222 2.99 -9.96 -13.17
N ALA A 223 2.61 -11.21 -13.37
CA ALA A 223 2.94 -12.25 -12.43
C ALA A 223 4.45 -12.42 -12.33
N TRP A 224 4.95 -12.89 -11.19
CA TRP A 224 6.38 -13.13 -10.97
C TRP A 224 6.93 -14.09 -12.04
N GLY A 225 7.94 -13.64 -12.77
CA GLY A 225 8.57 -14.36 -13.87
C GLY A 225 7.95 -14.13 -15.26
N ASP A 226 6.81 -13.41 -15.35
CA ASP A 226 6.17 -13.05 -16.61
C ASP A 226 6.50 -11.61 -17.06
N GLY A 227 7.23 -10.86 -16.23
CA GLY A 227 7.70 -9.51 -16.51
C GLY A 227 9.16 -9.47 -16.95
N VAL A 228 9.77 -8.29 -16.83
CA VAL A 228 11.17 -8.04 -17.21
C VAL A 228 12.01 -7.54 -16.03
N LEU A 229 11.41 -7.37 -14.84
CA LEU A 229 12.10 -6.86 -13.69
C LEU A 229 12.96 -7.93 -13.03
N PRO A 230 14.17 -7.61 -12.56
CA PRO A 230 15.04 -8.56 -11.88
C PRO A 230 14.62 -8.78 -10.42
N VAL A 231 13.41 -9.32 -10.21
CA VAL A 231 12.76 -9.41 -8.90
C VAL A 231 13.59 -10.23 -7.91
N ASP A 232 14.23 -11.31 -8.37
CA ASP A 232 15.13 -12.13 -7.53
C ASP A 232 16.33 -11.31 -7.04
N ARG A 233 16.89 -10.45 -7.89
CA ARG A 233 17.97 -9.54 -7.51
C ARG A 233 17.50 -8.50 -6.49
N TYR A 234 16.29 -7.96 -6.67
CA TYR A 234 15.69 -7.05 -5.70
C TYR A 234 15.51 -7.72 -4.35
N LEU A 235 15.03 -8.96 -4.34
CA LEU A 235 14.89 -9.74 -3.12
C LEU A 235 16.25 -9.94 -2.40
N CYS A 236 17.29 -10.31 -3.13
CA CYS A 236 18.64 -10.44 -2.56
C CYS A 236 19.12 -9.12 -1.95
N GLN A 237 19.01 -8.00 -2.69
CA GLN A 237 19.43 -6.69 -2.21
C GLN A 237 18.68 -6.25 -0.94
N LEU A 238 17.37 -6.49 -0.89
CA LEU A 238 16.53 -6.18 0.27
C LEU A 238 16.88 -7.05 1.49
N THR A 239 17.25 -8.32 1.28
CA THR A 239 17.62 -9.21 2.38
C THR A 239 19.03 -8.95 2.91
N GLU A 240 19.97 -8.54 2.07
CA GLU A 240 21.34 -8.21 2.42
C GLU A 240 21.47 -6.81 3.04
N GLY A 241 20.78 -5.83 2.48
CA GLY A 241 20.86 -4.42 2.90
C GLY A 241 19.83 -4.00 3.93
N GLY A 242 18.81 -4.83 4.20
CA GLY A 242 17.76 -4.55 5.17
C GLY A 242 18.11 -5.01 6.57
N ASP A 243 17.80 -4.18 7.58
CA ASP A 243 17.72 -4.66 8.94
C ASP A 243 16.69 -5.80 8.99
N ARG A 244 17.10 -7.02 9.33
CA ARG A 244 16.29 -8.25 9.29
C ARG A 244 14.95 -8.15 10.04
N LYS A 245 14.75 -7.09 10.83
CA LYS A 245 13.53 -6.83 11.60
C LYS A 245 12.46 -6.04 10.86
N SER A 246 12.77 -5.35 9.76
CA SER A 246 11.85 -4.39 9.10
C SER A 246 11.40 -4.79 7.70
N THR A 247 12.01 -5.78 7.06
CA THR A 247 11.64 -6.18 5.70
C THR A 247 10.55 -7.24 5.72
N ARG A 248 9.34 -6.85 5.35
CA ARG A 248 8.22 -7.77 5.09
C ARG A 248 7.94 -7.79 3.61
N LEU A 249 7.97 -8.97 3.02
CA LEU A 249 7.72 -9.19 1.60
C LEU A 249 6.21 -9.37 1.38
N ASN A 250 5.66 -8.63 0.45
CA ASN A 250 4.29 -8.82 -0.03
C ASN A 250 4.32 -9.10 -1.53
N SER A 251 3.76 -10.22 -1.95
CA SER A 251 3.45 -10.48 -3.35
C SER A 251 2.01 -10.05 -3.60
N SER A 252 1.81 -8.90 -4.22
CA SER A 252 0.48 -8.38 -4.55
C SER A 252 -0.14 -9.03 -5.80
N HIS A 253 0.56 -9.99 -6.42
CA HIS A 253 0.03 -10.72 -7.58
C HIS A 253 -0.39 -12.15 -7.20
N PRO A 254 -1.53 -12.61 -7.70
CA PRO A 254 -1.92 -14.00 -7.54
C PRO A 254 -0.84 -14.85 -8.21
N LEU A 255 -0.33 -15.83 -7.49
CA LEU A 255 0.26 -17.00 -8.13
C LEU A 255 -0.83 -17.53 -9.06
N SER A 256 -0.73 -17.22 -10.34
CA SER A 256 -1.58 -17.84 -11.33
C SER A 256 -1.25 -19.33 -11.29
N SER A 257 -2.03 -20.09 -10.52
CA SER A 257 -2.05 -21.53 -10.68
C SER A 257 -2.47 -21.78 -12.12
N ARG A 258 -1.54 -22.15 -12.97
CA ARG A 258 -1.89 -22.79 -14.24
C ARG A 258 -2.78 -23.98 -13.85
N MET A 259 -4.07 -23.86 -14.09
CA MET A 259 -4.91 -25.04 -14.13
C MET A 259 -4.33 -25.94 -15.22
N PRO A 260 -4.04 -27.21 -14.94
CA PRO A 260 -3.73 -28.14 -15.99
C PRO A 260 -4.95 -28.18 -16.92
N SER A 261 -4.77 -27.86 -18.19
CA SER A 261 -5.77 -28.10 -19.20
C SER A 261 -6.04 -29.60 -19.20
N SER A 262 -7.19 -30.01 -18.71
CA SER A 262 -7.69 -31.35 -18.93
C SER A 262 -7.94 -31.52 -20.40
N ALA A 263 -7.15 -32.39 -21.05
CA ALA A 263 -7.46 -32.95 -22.34
C ALA A 263 -8.74 -33.81 -22.27
#